data_aba481a51cedab38f9c378630e0a64a8
#
_entry.id   aba481a51cedab38f9c378630e0a64a8
#
_cell.length_a   1.000
_cell.length_b   1.000
_cell.length_c   1.000
_cell.angle_alpha   90.00
_cell.angle_beta   90.00
_cell.angle_gamma   90.00
#
_symmetry.space_group_name_H-M   'P 1'
#
loop_
_entity.id
_entity.type
_entity.pdbx_description
1 polymer ?
#
loop_
_entity_poly.entity_id
_entity_poly.type
_entity_poly.pdbx_seq_one_letter_code
_entity_poly.pdbx_strand_id
1 'polypeptide(L)'
;MSASRSPYDAIARLYDPWSASVTEDVEFYVEEALASGGPVVELACGTGRISVPIAKTGIRVIGVDASAGMLEVAREFAAAEGVELDLRLGDLREPPVDERVPLVLVPFRSLLHMTTESERLRALRAARELLAPSGRLVFDVFAPSAEDVEDTHGRWLEREPGIFERADWDEGERTLTLSVRRGDEASTMHLAWLSPTEWRLLLDRAGFDVEAQWGWFDRRPYAGGEDVVFAAVRRDA
;
A
#
# COMPACT_ATOMS: atom_id res chain seq x y z
N MET A 1 -11.30 -17.88 17.23
CA MET A 1 -9.95 -17.31 17.42
C MET A 1 -10.13 -15.80 17.32
N SER A 2 -9.72 -15.04 18.36
CA SER A 2 -9.80 -13.57 18.30
C SER A 2 -8.87 -13.11 17.18
N ALA A 3 -9.41 -12.40 16.19
CA ALA A 3 -8.58 -11.76 15.18
C ALA A 3 -7.56 -10.84 15.90
N SER A 4 -6.28 -11.02 15.63
CA SER A 4 -5.25 -10.12 16.14
C SER A 4 -5.59 -8.71 15.65
N ARG A 5 -5.67 -7.75 16.56
CA ARG A 5 -5.91 -6.35 16.19
C ARG A 5 -4.78 -5.88 15.27
N SER A 6 -5.15 -5.18 14.21
CA SER A 6 -4.16 -4.52 13.34
C SER A 6 -3.37 -3.47 14.16
N PRO A 7 -2.06 -3.34 13.98
CA PRO A 7 -1.30 -2.26 14.60
C PRO A 7 -1.82 -0.87 14.22
N TYR A 8 -2.46 -0.76 13.08
CA TYR A 8 -3.07 0.49 12.60
C TYR A 8 -4.35 0.89 13.33
N ASP A 9 -5.04 -0.03 14.03
CA ASP A 9 -6.24 0.32 14.83
C ASP A 9 -5.93 1.36 15.91
N ALA A 10 -4.71 1.30 16.49
CA ALA A 10 -4.30 2.21 17.56
C ALA A 10 -3.97 3.63 17.07
N ILE A 11 -3.70 3.79 15.79
CA ILE A 11 -3.23 5.06 15.22
C ILE A 11 -4.08 5.50 14.00
N ALA A 12 -5.26 4.93 13.81
CA ALA A 12 -6.07 5.20 12.61
C ALA A 12 -6.34 6.71 12.42
N ARG A 13 -6.64 7.43 13.48
CA ARG A 13 -6.86 8.90 13.45
C ARG A 13 -5.56 9.72 13.41
N LEU A 14 -4.43 9.10 13.69
CA LEU A 14 -3.12 9.70 13.61
C LEU A 14 -2.51 9.54 12.21
N TYR A 15 -2.99 8.55 11.44
CA TYR A 15 -2.37 8.14 10.19
C TYR A 15 -2.32 9.26 9.14
N ASP A 16 -3.44 9.92 8.84
CA ASP A 16 -3.47 11.00 7.85
C ASP A 16 -2.61 12.21 8.26
N PRO A 17 -2.69 12.71 9.53
CA PRO A 17 -1.73 13.69 10.00
C PRO A 17 -0.26 13.26 9.87
N TRP A 18 0.06 11.98 10.16
CA TRP A 18 1.42 11.46 10.06
C TRP A 18 1.93 11.37 8.61
N SER A 19 1.05 11.06 7.66
CA SER A 19 1.38 10.93 6.23
C SER A 19 1.05 12.18 5.40
N ALA A 20 0.76 13.31 6.04
CA ALA A 20 0.25 14.51 5.36
C ALA A 20 1.19 15.09 4.30
N SER A 21 2.50 14.89 4.46
CA SER A 21 3.52 15.35 3.50
C SER A 21 3.60 14.51 2.22
N VAL A 22 2.96 13.33 2.16
CA VAL A 22 3.01 12.45 0.98
C VAL A 22 1.73 12.61 0.17
N THR A 23 1.83 13.28 -0.98
CA THR A 23 0.66 13.64 -1.83
C THR A 23 0.83 13.27 -3.30
N GLU A 24 2.06 13.07 -3.76
CA GLU A 24 2.39 12.89 -5.18
C GLU A 24 1.85 11.59 -5.78
N ASP A 25 1.61 10.60 -4.93
CA ASP A 25 1.06 9.31 -5.35
C ASP A 25 -0.44 9.36 -5.65
N VAL A 26 -1.18 10.31 -5.05
CA VAL A 26 -2.65 10.40 -5.20
C VAL A 26 -3.04 10.61 -6.66
N GLU A 27 -2.45 11.61 -7.32
CA GLU A 27 -2.75 11.93 -8.71
C GLU A 27 -2.41 10.75 -9.63
N PHE A 28 -1.25 10.12 -9.41
CA PHE A 28 -0.81 8.94 -10.16
C PHE A 28 -1.84 7.81 -10.08
N TYR A 29 -2.30 7.42 -8.89
CA TYR A 29 -3.26 6.32 -8.73
C TYR A 29 -4.65 6.69 -9.28
N VAL A 30 -5.06 7.95 -9.19
CA VAL A 30 -6.30 8.43 -9.84
C VAL A 30 -6.20 8.29 -11.36
N GLU A 31 -5.07 8.65 -11.96
CA GLU A 31 -4.86 8.50 -13.41
C GLU A 31 -4.87 7.02 -13.84
N GLU A 32 -4.24 6.12 -13.06
CA GLU A 32 -4.29 4.67 -13.32
C GLU A 32 -5.73 4.14 -13.26
N ALA A 33 -6.52 4.60 -12.28
CA ALA A 33 -7.93 4.24 -12.17
C ALA A 33 -8.76 4.74 -13.36
N LEU A 34 -8.58 6.00 -13.77
CA LEU A 34 -9.24 6.57 -14.95
C LEU A 34 -8.88 5.82 -16.22
N ALA A 35 -7.60 5.50 -16.42
CA ALA A 35 -7.13 4.74 -17.58
C ALA A 35 -7.70 3.32 -17.63
N SER A 36 -7.98 2.70 -16.48
CA SER A 36 -8.58 1.37 -16.41
C SER A 36 -10.08 1.35 -16.74
N GLY A 37 -10.77 2.47 -16.58
CA GLY A 37 -12.22 2.59 -16.70
C GLY A 37 -13.02 1.97 -15.54
N GLY A 38 -12.33 1.40 -14.53
CA GLY A 38 -12.91 0.78 -13.34
C GLY A 38 -13.84 -0.42 -13.61
N PRO A 39 -14.37 -1.07 -12.56
CA PRO A 39 -14.14 -0.79 -11.14
C PRO A 39 -12.70 -1.06 -10.69
N VAL A 40 -12.34 -0.56 -9.51
CA VAL A 40 -10.99 -0.73 -8.93
C VAL A 40 -11.11 -1.43 -7.58
N VAL A 41 -10.17 -2.35 -7.29
CA VAL A 41 -9.95 -2.87 -5.94
C VAL A 41 -8.68 -2.23 -5.39
N GLU A 42 -8.77 -1.59 -4.23
CA GLU A 42 -7.61 -1.12 -3.47
C GLU A 42 -7.41 -2.04 -2.25
N LEU A 43 -6.29 -2.74 -2.21
CA LEU A 43 -5.88 -3.59 -1.10
C LEU A 43 -5.02 -2.78 -0.12
N ALA A 44 -5.32 -2.89 1.18
CA ALA A 44 -4.80 -2.05 2.24
C ALA A 44 -5.18 -0.56 2.01
N CYS A 45 -6.46 -0.30 1.80
CA CYS A 45 -6.97 1.04 1.47
C CYS A 45 -6.85 2.06 2.62
N GLY A 46 -6.56 1.62 3.83
CA GLY A 46 -6.35 2.47 4.99
C GLY A 46 -7.52 3.41 5.26
N THR A 47 -7.22 4.68 5.41
CA THR A 47 -8.17 5.79 5.63
C THR A 47 -8.91 6.25 4.37
N GLY A 48 -8.67 5.58 3.23
CA GLY A 48 -9.28 5.95 1.95
C GLY A 48 -8.58 7.08 1.22
N ARG A 49 -7.33 7.40 1.58
CA ARG A 49 -6.54 8.48 1.01
C ARG A 49 -6.44 8.44 -0.52
N ILE A 50 -6.40 7.24 -1.10
CA ILE A 50 -6.42 7.00 -2.55
C ILE A 50 -7.84 6.66 -3.03
N SER A 51 -8.58 5.80 -2.30
CA SER A 51 -9.93 5.38 -2.66
C SER A 51 -10.91 6.54 -2.85
N VAL A 52 -10.90 7.53 -1.95
CA VAL A 52 -11.83 8.68 -2.00
C VAL A 52 -11.59 9.55 -3.23
N PRO A 53 -10.36 10.01 -3.55
CA PRO A 53 -10.07 10.73 -4.79
C PRO A 53 -10.47 9.96 -6.06
N ILE A 54 -10.26 8.64 -6.11
CA ILE A 54 -10.71 7.81 -7.24
C ILE A 54 -12.23 7.84 -7.34
N ALA A 55 -12.96 7.61 -6.23
CA ALA A 55 -14.41 7.61 -6.22
C ALA A 55 -15.02 8.97 -6.64
N LYS A 56 -14.35 10.10 -6.35
CA LYS A 56 -14.74 11.44 -6.82
C LYS A 56 -14.74 11.57 -8.35
N THR A 57 -13.99 10.73 -9.06
CA THR A 57 -14.04 10.70 -10.54
C THR A 57 -15.23 9.91 -11.09
N GLY A 58 -16.06 9.29 -10.23
CA GLY A 58 -17.19 8.44 -10.61
C GLY A 58 -16.82 6.97 -10.80
N ILE A 59 -15.59 6.57 -10.55
CA ILE A 59 -15.16 5.17 -10.59
C ILE A 59 -15.54 4.47 -9.29
N ARG A 60 -16.17 3.29 -9.41
CA ARG A 60 -16.49 2.45 -8.25
C ARG A 60 -15.21 1.86 -7.67
N VAL A 61 -15.03 2.04 -6.35
CA VAL A 61 -13.88 1.52 -5.61
C VAL A 61 -14.35 0.52 -4.55
N ILE A 62 -13.66 -0.62 -4.51
CA ILE A 62 -13.77 -1.61 -3.44
C ILE A 62 -12.48 -1.51 -2.63
N GLY A 63 -12.57 -0.97 -1.41
CA GLY A 63 -11.45 -0.85 -0.50
C GLY A 63 -11.42 -2.01 0.49
N VAL A 64 -10.28 -2.69 0.60
CA VAL A 64 -10.05 -3.76 1.58
C VAL A 64 -8.96 -3.34 2.54
N ASP A 65 -9.21 -3.43 3.85
CA ASP A 65 -8.19 -3.19 4.87
C ASP A 65 -8.36 -4.14 6.05
N ALA A 66 -7.26 -4.51 6.70
CA ALA A 66 -7.25 -5.38 7.87
C ALA A 66 -7.56 -4.64 9.19
N SER A 67 -7.59 -3.31 9.18
CA SER A 67 -7.88 -2.47 10.32
C SER A 67 -9.30 -1.93 10.28
N ALA A 68 -10.11 -2.31 11.27
CA ALA A 68 -11.45 -1.77 11.41
C ALA A 68 -11.42 -0.26 11.71
N GLY A 69 -10.41 0.20 12.46
CA GLY A 69 -10.22 1.61 12.78
C GLY A 69 -9.91 2.44 11.53
N MET A 70 -9.06 1.95 10.64
CA MET A 70 -8.78 2.60 9.35
C MET A 70 -10.04 2.72 8.50
N LEU A 71 -10.81 1.63 8.38
CA LEU A 71 -12.06 1.65 7.62
C LEU A 71 -13.13 2.58 8.21
N GLU A 72 -13.12 2.81 9.52
CA GLU A 72 -14.01 3.81 10.14
C GLU A 72 -13.65 5.22 9.67
N VAL A 73 -12.36 5.57 9.69
CA VAL A 73 -11.86 6.85 9.18
C VAL A 73 -12.14 6.99 7.69
N ALA A 74 -11.97 5.92 6.90
CA ALA A 74 -12.29 5.93 5.46
C ALA A 74 -13.77 6.22 5.19
N ARG A 75 -14.69 5.67 6.01
CA ARG A 75 -16.14 5.97 5.88
C ARG A 75 -16.44 7.42 6.22
N GLU A 76 -15.82 7.96 7.27
CA GLU A 76 -15.96 9.37 7.65
C GLU A 76 -15.47 10.29 6.53
N PHE A 77 -14.31 9.98 5.96
CA PHE A 77 -13.72 10.74 4.86
C PHE A 77 -14.61 10.68 3.60
N ALA A 78 -15.05 9.50 3.18
CA ALA A 78 -15.93 9.34 2.04
C ALA A 78 -17.25 10.11 2.21
N ALA A 79 -17.85 10.05 3.41
CA ALA A 79 -19.08 10.81 3.74
C ALA A 79 -18.85 12.32 3.68
N ALA A 80 -17.72 12.82 4.19
CA ALA A 80 -17.37 14.25 4.15
C ALA A 80 -17.18 14.75 2.71
N GLU A 81 -16.66 13.90 1.82
CA GLU A 81 -16.43 14.22 0.40
C GLU A 81 -17.65 13.90 -0.49
N GLY A 82 -18.73 13.33 0.08
CA GLY A 82 -19.97 13.04 -0.64
C GLY A 82 -19.85 11.89 -1.64
N VAL A 83 -18.98 10.92 -1.39
CA VAL A 83 -18.77 9.73 -2.23
C VAL A 83 -19.10 8.45 -1.48
N GLU A 84 -19.37 7.39 -2.23
CA GLU A 84 -19.59 6.05 -1.68
C GLU A 84 -18.40 5.15 -1.97
N LEU A 85 -17.96 4.37 -0.96
CA LEU A 85 -16.96 3.33 -1.07
C LEU A 85 -17.53 1.98 -0.61
N ASP A 86 -17.21 0.91 -1.32
CA ASP A 86 -17.46 -0.47 -0.88
C ASP A 86 -16.28 -0.92 0.01
N LEU A 87 -16.39 -0.66 1.33
CA LEU A 87 -15.31 -0.91 2.29
C LEU A 87 -15.50 -2.24 3.00
N ARG A 88 -14.50 -3.11 2.89
CA ARG A 88 -14.52 -4.48 3.41
C ARG A 88 -13.36 -4.73 4.37
N LEU A 89 -13.66 -5.25 5.57
CA LEU A 89 -12.66 -5.70 6.51
C LEU A 89 -12.08 -7.03 6.04
N GLY A 90 -10.78 -7.09 5.78
CA GLY A 90 -10.12 -8.29 5.28
C GLY A 90 -8.62 -8.16 5.12
N ASP A 91 -7.97 -9.30 5.01
CA ASP A 91 -6.54 -9.40 4.77
C ASP A 91 -6.25 -9.38 3.26
N LEU A 92 -5.27 -8.62 2.83
CA LEU A 92 -4.88 -8.52 1.41
C LEU A 92 -4.35 -9.87 0.84
N ARG A 93 -4.00 -10.84 1.70
CA ARG A 93 -3.64 -12.20 1.30
C ARG A 93 -4.85 -13.09 1.01
N GLU A 94 -6.04 -12.66 1.43
CA GLU A 94 -7.32 -13.36 1.25
C GLU A 94 -8.48 -12.33 1.28
N PRO A 95 -8.50 -11.40 0.31
CA PRO A 95 -9.45 -10.31 0.30
C PRO A 95 -10.88 -10.84 0.08
N PRO A 96 -11.88 -10.33 0.82
CA PRO A 96 -13.26 -10.78 0.70
C PRO A 96 -13.94 -10.13 -0.52
N VAL A 97 -13.42 -10.38 -1.72
CA VAL A 97 -13.90 -9.83 -2.99
C VAL A 97 -14.13 -10.95 -3.97
N ASP A 98 -15.37 -11.07 -4.49
CA ASP A 98 -15.78 -12.16 -5.37
C ASP A 98 -15.80 -11.76 -6.85
N GLU A 99 -15.63 -10.48 -7.16
CA GLU A 99 -15.65 -9.97 -8.52
C GLU A 99 -14.25 -9.72 -9.08
N ARG A 100 -14.14 -9.74 -10.41
CA ARG A 100 -12.91 -9.41 -11.12
C ARG A 100 -12.98 -7.99 -11.67
N VAL A 101 -11.87 -7.28 -11.54
CA VAL A 101 -11.72 -5.88 -11.91
C VAL A 101 -10.57 -5.68 -12.90
N PRO A 102 -10.60 -4.63 -13.72
CA PRO A 102 -9.47 -4.31 -14.61
C PRO A 102 -8.23 -3.81 -13.87
N LEU A 103 -8.36 -3.29 -12.64
CA LEU A 103 -7.26 -2.72 -11.88
C LEU A 103 -7.32 -3.10 -10.40
N VAL A 104 -6.20 -3.60 -9.88
CA VAL A 104 -5.93 -3.76 -8.45
C VAL A 104 -4.80 -2.83 -8.07
N LEU A 105 -4.99 -2.07 -7.00
CA LEU A 105 -4.00 -1.16 -6.43
C LEU A 105 -3.54 -1.67 -5.06
N VAL A 106 -2.24 -1.52 -4.77
CA VAL A 106 -1.67 -1.75 -3.43
C VAL A 106 -0.72 -0.58 -3.11
N PRO A 107 -1.28 0.60 -2.75
CA PRO A 107 -0.51 1.81 -2.57
C PRO A 107 0.31 1.82 -1.28
N PHE A 108 1.19 2.82 -1.20
CA PHE A 108 1.87 3.28 0.00
C PHE A 108 2.64 2.17 0.70
N ARG A 109 3.44 1.42 -0.08
CA ARG A 109 4.38 0.42 0.42
C ARG A 109 3.74 -0.73 1.22
N SER A 110 2.42 -0.92 1.07
CA SER A 110 1.65 -1.88 1.87
C SER A 110 2.13 -3.33 1.75
N LEU A 111 2.70 -3.72 0.58
CA LEU A 111 3.28 -5.06 0.41
C LEU A 111 4.52 -5.32 1.27
N LEU A 112 5.17 -4.30 1.83
CA LEU A 112 6.31 -4.47 2.73
C LEU A 112 5.92 -5.06 4.08
N HIS A 113 4.62 -5.01 4.46
CA HIS A 113 4.10 -5.71 5.63
C HIS A 113 4.10 -7.24 5.48
N MET A 114 4.22 -7.73 4.26
CA MET A 114 4.42 -9.16 3.99
C MET A 114 5.89 -9.49 4.22
N THR A 115 6.26 -9.90 5.42
CA THR A 115 7.67 -10.05 5.83
C THR A 115 8.32 -11.31 5.31
N THR A 116 7.53 -12.29 4.85
CA THR A 116 8.03 -13.53 4.28
C THR A 116 7.72 -13.68 2.78
N GLU A 117 8.55 -14.43 2.06
CA GLU A 117 8.29 -14.74 0.65
C GLU A 117 6.91 -15.41 0.43
N SER A 118 6.54 -16.31 1.32
CA SER A 118 5.26 -17.02 1.25
C SER A 118 4.07 -16.05 1.35
N GLU A 119 4.14 -15.07 2.26
CA GLU A 119 3.10 -14.05 2.40
C GLU A 119 3.02 -13.15 1.18
N ARG A 120 4.16 -12.69 0.65
CA ARG A 120 4.21 -11.88 -0.58
C ARG A 120 3.60 -12.61 -1.77
N LEU A 121 3.98 -13.87 -1.98
CA LEU A 121 3.41 -14.69 -3.07
C LEU A 121 1.91 -14.91 -2.88
N ARG A 122 1.45 -15.11 -1.64
CA ARG A 122 0.02 -15.25 -1.35
C ARG A 122 -0.74 -13.97 -1.67
N ALA A 123 -0.21 -12.82 -1.27
CA ALA A 123 -0.78 -11.50 -1.56
C ALA A 123 -0.84 -11.21 -3.06
N LEU A 124 0.27 -11.42 -3.78
CA LEU A 124 0.32 -11.22 -5.23
C LEU A 124 -0.62 -12.15 -5.99
N ARG A 125 -0.74 -13.43 -5.57
CA ARG A 125 -1.69 -14.38 -6.16
C ARG A 125 -3.14 -13.99 -5.87
N ALA A 126 -3.44 -13.53 -4.66
CA ALA A 126 -4.76 -13.01 -4.32
C ALA A 126 -5.12 -11.80 -5.21
N ALA A 127 -4.20 -10.85 -5.36
CA ALA A 127 -4.40 -9.72 -6.29
C ALA A 127 -4.63 -10.20 -7.73
N ARG A 128 -3.89 -11.24 -8.20
CA ARG A 128 -4.07 -11.81 -9.53
C ARG A 128 -5.46 -12.43 -9.73
N GLU A 129 -6.00 -13.11 -8.73
CA GLU A 129 -7.35 -13.72 -8.81
C GLU A 129 -8.46 -12.66 -8.90
N LEU A 130 -8.24 -11.47 -8.36
CA LEU A 130 -9.17 -10.33 -8.46
C LEU A 130 -9.13 -9.66 -9.85
N LEU A 131 -8.10 -9.90 -10.65
CA LEU A 131 -7.97 -9.25 -11.95
C LEU A 131 -8.76 -9.96 -13.04
N ALA A 132 -9.43 -9.20 -13.88
CA ALA A 132 -9.96 -9.65 -15.16
C ALA A 132 -8.81 -10.07 -16.10
N PRO A 133 -9.09 -10.79 -17.21
CA PRO A 133 -8.09 -11.02 -18.25
C PRO A 133 -7.43 -9.70 -18.68
N SER A 134 -6.11 -9.69 -18.83
CA SER A 134 -5.31 -8.49 -19.12
C SER A 134 -5.44 -7.36 -18.10
N GLY A 135 -6.01 -7.62 -16.92
CA GLY A 135 -6.08 -6.66 -15.82
C GLY A 135 -4.70 -6.37 -15.22
N ARG A 136 -4.57 -5.20 -14.59
CA ARG A 136 -3.30 -4.66 -14.09
C ARG A 136 -3.26 -4.60 -12.58
N LEU A 137 -2.11 -4.95 -12.01
CA LEU A 137 -1.73 -4.69 -10.63
C LEU A 137 -0.75 -3.51 -10.62
N VAL A 138 -1.04 -2.48 -9.82
CA VAL A 138 -0.13 -1.34 -9.62
C VAL A 138 0.14 -1.17 -8.14
N PHE A 139 1.42 -1.09 -7.77
CA PHE A 139 1.86 -0.93 -6.38
C PHE A 139 3.21 -0.23 -6.30
N ASP A 140 3.49 0.36 -5.16
CA ASP A 140 4.79 0.94 -4.86
C ASP A 140 5.47 0.23 -3.69
N VAL A 141 6.79 0.22 -3.73
CA VAL A 141 7.67 -0.33 -2.70
C VAL A 141 8.93 0.53 -2.58
N PHE A 142 9.65 0.37 -1.50
CA PHE A 142 10.96 0.97 -1.36
C PHE A 142 12.00 -0.02 -0.83
N ALA A 143 13.28 0.35 -1.02
CA ALA A 143 14.41 -0.23 -0.32
C ALA A 143 15.29 0.93 0.19
N PRO A 144 15.69 0.95 1.48
CA PRO A 144 16.42 2.09 2.03
C PRO A 144 17.78 2.24 1.38
N SER A 145 18.25 3.49 1.27
CA SER A 145 19.66 3.79 1.01
C SER A 145 20.48 3.68 2.30
N ALA A 146 21.79 3.64 2.15
CA ALA A 146 22.68 3.70 3.31
C ALA A 146 22.54 5.03 4.07
N GLU A 147 22.25 6.12 3.37
CA GLU A 147 22.04 7.45 3.95
C GLU A 147 20.75 7.47 4.81
N ASP A 148 19.65 6.89 4.31
CA ASP A 148 18.41 6.77 5.09
C ASP A 148 18.62 6.00 6.39
N VAL A 149 19.36 4.87 6.30
CA VAL A 149 19.64 4.06 7.49
C VAL A 149 20.51 4.85 8.48
N GLU A 150 21.57 5.53 8.02
CA GLU A 150 22.47 6.33 8.88
C GLU A 150 21.70 7.48 9.56
N ASP A 151 20.83 8.16 8.83
CA ASP A 151 20.13 9.34 9.32
C ASP A 151 18.98 9.02 10.27
N THR A 152 18.34 7.87 10.11
CA THR A 152 17.08 7.57 10.82
C THR A 152 17.19 6.46 11.87
N HIS A 153 18.19 5.53 11.75
CA HIS A 153 18.25 4.36 12.62
C HIS A 153 18.30 4.72 14.11
N GLY A 154 17.35 4.17 14.85
CA GLY A 154 17.27 4.28 16.30
C GLY A 154 16.89 5.66 16.84
N ARG A 155 16.59 6.61 15.98
CA ARG A 155 16.28 7.99 16.36
C ARG A 155 14.78 8.28 16.32
N TRP A 156 14.27 9.00 17.33
CA TRP A 156 12.95 9.61 17.25
C TRP A 156 13.06 10.92 16.48
N LEU A 157 12.40 10.98 15.32
CA LEU A 157 12.34 12.16 14.47
C LEU A 157 10.92 12.71 14.49
N GLU A 158 10.77 14.02 14.64
CA GLU A 158 9.48 14.69 14.49
C GLU A 158 9.21 14.82 12.98
N ARG A 159 8.17 14.10 12.48
CA ARG A 159 7.77 14.12 11.08
C ARG A 159 6.75 15.21 10.79
N GLU A 160 5.82 15.38 11.72
CA GLU A 160 4.79 16.41 11.71
C GLU A 160 4.66 16.96 13.13
N PRO A 161 4.09 18.14 13.37
CA PRO A 161 4.02 18.74 14.69
C PRO A 161 3.44 17.81 15.76
N GLY A 162 4.26 17.43 16.72
CA GLY A 162 3.91 16.52 17.82
C GLY A 162 3.83 15.03 17.43
N ILE A 163 4.13 14.67 16.18
CA ILE A 163 4.14 13.28 15.71
C ILE A 163 5.59 12.83 15.51
N PHE A 164 5.97 11.82 16.26
CA PHE A 164 7.32 11.28 16.24
C PHE A 164 7.34 9.90 15.63
N GLU A 165 8.35 9.66 14.80
CA GLU A 165 8.63 8.39 14.16
C GLU A 165 10.04 7.92 14.54
N ARG A 166 10.20 6.60 14.66
CA ARG A 166 11.49 5.94 14.85
C ARG A 166 11.59 4.73 13.93
N ALA A 167 12.67 4.68 13.17
CA ALA A 167 13.03 3.56 12.33
C ALA A 167 14.17 2.76 12.97
N ASP A 168 13.93 1.48 13.25
CA ASP A 168 14.96 0.54 13.68
C ASP A 168 15.20 -0.44 12.51
N TRP A 169 16.31 -0.22 11.79
CA TRP A 169 16.69 -0.99 10.60
C TRP A 169 17.53 -2.21 10.96
N ASP A 170 17.24 -3.34 10.32
CA ASP A 170 18.10 -4.52 10.28
C ASP A 170 18.46 -4.82 8.83
N GLU A 171 19.64 -4.39 8.40
CA GLU A 171 20.12 -4.56 7.03
C GLU A 171 20.43 -6.03 6.70
N GLY A 172 20.82 -6.82 7.71
CA GLY A 172 21.11 -8.25 7.53
C GLY A 172 19.86 -9.05 7.18
N GLU A 173 18.77 -8.82 7.92
CA GLU A 173 17.46 -9.44 7.69
C GLU A 173 16.60 -8.65 6.69
N ARG A 174 17.03 -7.46 6.31
CA ARG A 174 16.28 -6.52 5.47
C ARG A 174 14.88 -6.21 6.02
N THR A 175 14.85 -5.86 7.32
CA THR A 175 13.61 -5.52 8.02
C THR A 175 13.69 -4.14 8.67
N LEU A 176 12.54 -3.50 8.76
CA LEU A 176 12.32 -2.24 9.43
C LEU A 176 11.26 -2.43 10.51
N THR A 177 11.62 -2.09 11.75
CA THR A 177 10.64 -1.86 12.81
C THR A 177 10.36 -0.36 12.86
N LEU A 178 9.16 0.04 12.43
CA LEU A 178 8.72 1.42 12.39
C LEU A 178 7.79 1.70 13.55
N SER A 179 8.17 2.62 14.42
CA SER A 179 7.37 3.04 15.57
C SER A 179 6.91 4.49 15.37
N VAL A 180 5.62 4.75 15.62
CA VAL A 180 5.04 6.09 15.53
C VAL A 180 4.30 6.40 16.83
N ARG A 181 4.34 7.67 17.27
CA ARG A 181 3.62 8.12 18.45
C ARG A 181 3.23 9.60 18.41
N ARG A 182 2.10 9.90 19.07
CA ARG A 182 1.65 11.25 19.43
C ARG A 182 0.97 11.19 20.80
N GLY A 183 1.58 11.77 21.82
CA GLY A 183 1.11 11.62 23.20
C GLY A 183 1.05 10.16 23.64
N ASP A 184 -0.16 9.69 24.01
CA ASP A 184 -0.41 8.31 24.43
C ASP A 184 -0.78 7.37 23.25
N GLU A 185 -1.05 7.93 22.07
CA GLU A 185 -1.27 7.13 20.85
C GLU A 185 0.07 6.64 20.33
N ALA A 186 0.24 5.34 20.20
CA ALA A 186 1.46 4.75 19.67
C ALA A 186 1.18 3.42 18.96
N SER A 187 1.99 3.12 17.96
CA SER A 187 2.00 1.82 17.29
C SER A 187 3.38 1.47 16.79
N THR A 188 3.57 0.18 16.55
CA THR A 188 4.79 -0.36 15.92
C THR A 188 4.41 -1.31 14.81
N MET A 189 5.00 -1.10 13.64
CA MET A 189 4.83 -1.90 12.45
C MET A 189 6.14 -2.59 12.07
N HIS A 190 6.02 -3.76 11.44
CA HIS A 190 7.16 -4.49 10.91
C HIS A 190 7.03 -4.57 9.40
N LEU A 191 8.09 -4.15 8.71
CA LEU A 191 8.20 -4.16 7.27
C LEU A 191 9.46 -4.94 6.86
N ALA A 192 9.44 -5.48 5.65
CA ALA A 192 10.64 -6.10 5.08
C ALA A 192 10.72 -5.75 3.60
N TRP A 193 11.88 -5.26 3.18
CA TRP A 193 12.09 -4.83 1.80
C TRP A 193 12.81 -5.89 0.96
N LEU A 194 12.66 -5.76 -0.33
CA LEU A 194 13.34 -6.53 -1.35
C LEU A 194 13.93 -5.58 -2.38
N SER A 195 14.97 -6.04 -3.07
CA SER A 195 15.43 -5.35 -4.27
C SER A 195 14.37 -5.38 -5.38
N PRO A 196 14.40 -4.43 -6.32
CA PRO A 196 13.50 -4.45 -7.48
C PRO A 196 13.58 -5.73 -8.32
N THR A 197 14.76 -6.35 -8.39
CA THR A 197 14.95 -7.63 -9.09
C THR A 197 14.20 -8.77 -8.39
N GLU A 198 14.23 -8.84 -7.07
CA GLU A 198 13.48 -9.85 -6.31
C GLU A 198 11.97 -9.65 -6.46
N TRP A 199 11.48 -8.41 -6.46
CA TRP A 199 10.06 -8.13 -6.76
C TRP A 199 9.65 -8.61 -8.15
N ARG A 200 10.49 -8.41 -9.19
CA ARG A 200 10.22 -8.94 -10.53
C ARG A 200 10.12 -10.46 -10.54
N LEU A 201 11.00 -11.16 -9.83
CA LEU A 201 10.95 -12.62 -9.69
C LEU A 201 9.68 -13.10 -8.98
N LEU A 202 9.23 -12.38 -7.94
CA LEU A 202 7.98 -12.71 -7.25
C LEU A 202 6.76 -12.48 -8.15
N LEU A 203 6.73 -11.40 -8.92
CA LEU A 203 5.68 -11.10 -9.90
C LEU A 203 5.60 -12.21 -10.96
N ASP A 204 6.72 -12.62 -11.53
CA ASP A 204 6.77 -13.73 -12.49
C ASP A 204 6.21 -15.03 -11.89
N ARG A 205 6.64 -15.41 -10.69
CA ARG A 205 6.16 -16.60 -9.97
C ARG A 205 4.70 -16.52 -9.54
N ALA A 206 4.17 -15.31 -9.39
CA ALA A 206 2.75 -15.07 -9.10
C ALA A 206 1.89 -15.02 -10.37
N GLY A 207 2.48 -15.09 -11.57
CA GLY A 207 1.80 -15.12 -12.85
C GLY A 207 1.50 -13.73 -13.41
N PHE A 208 2.43 -12.80 -13.25
CA PHE A 208 2.39 -11.47 -13.84
C PHE A 208 3.54 -11.25 -14.81
N ASP A 209 3.28 -10.41 -15.82
CA ASP A 209 4.31 -9.80 -16.66
C ASP A 209 4.47 -8.33 -16.25
N VAL A 210 5.70 -7.91 -15.96
CA VAL A 210 5.98 -6.51 -15.61
C VAL A 210 5.87 -5.66 -16.86
N GLU A 211 4.88 -4.77 -16.90
CA GLU A 211 4.65 -3.83 -17.99
C GLU A 211 5.53 -2.59 -17.85
N ALA A 212 5.62 -2.06 -16.62
CA ALA A 212 6.44 -0.89 -16.34
C ALA A 212 7.04 -0.96 -14.93
N GLN A 213 8.18 -0.28 -14.79
CA GLN A 213 8.88 -0.06 -13.54
C GLN A 213 9.37 1.37 -13.53
N TRP A 214 8.78 2.18 -12.64
CA TRP A 214 9.10 3.60 -12.52
C TRP A 214 9.84 3.88 -11.22
N GLY A 215 10.66 4.93 -11.23
CA GLY A 215 11.41 5.40 -10.06
C GLY A 215 10.63 6.38 -9.19
N TRP A 216 9.46 6.81 -9.63
CA TRP A 216 8.56 7.71 -8.90
C TRP A 216 7.17 7.75 -9.57
N PHE A 217 6.25 8.45 -8.93
CA PHE A 217 4.87 8.62 -9.40
C PHE A 217 4.72 9.54 -10.64
N ASP A 218 5.79 10.20 -11.08
CA ASP A 218 5.87 10.95 -12.34
C ASP A 218 6.13 10.05 -13.58
N ARG A 219 6.15 8.74 -13.39
CA ARG A 219 6.44 7.71 -14.40
C ARG A 219 7.83 7.81 -15.03
N ARG A 220 8.79 8.47 -14.39
CA ARG A 220 10.19 8.39 -14.85
C ARG A 220 10.67 6.93 -14.77
N PRO A 221 11.37 6.43 -15.82
CA PRO A 221 11.90 5.07 -15.79
C PRO A 221 12.79 4.85 -14.56
N TYR A 222 12.68 3.68 -13.95
CA TYR A 222 13.56 3.33 -12.83
C TYR A 222 15.02 3.21 -13.31
N ALA A 223 15.87 4.05 -12.78
CA ALA A 223 17.31 4.09 -13.09
C ALA A 223 18.19 3.83 -11.85
N GLY A 224 17.60 3.24 -10.82
CA GLY A 224 18.19 3.13 -9.47
C GLY A 224 17.49 4.09 -8.51
N GLY A 225 17.77 3.94 -7.21
CA GLY A 225 17.13 4.71 -6.14
C GLY A 225 16.25 3.84 -5.25
N GLU A 226 15.64 4.47 -4.29
CA GLU A 226 14.93 3.83 -3.18
C GLU A 226 13.53 3.40 -3.55
N ASP A 227 12.78 4.31 -4.16
CA ASP A 227 11.38 4.10 -4.51
C ASP A 227 11.21 3.43 -5.86
N VAL A 228 10.26 2.51 -5.92
CA VAL A 228 9.89 1.80 -7.15
C VAL A 228 8.40 1.64 -7.22
N VAL A 229 7.82 2.03 -8.35
CA VAL A 229 6.43 1.78 -8.69
C VAL A 229 6.39 0.71 -9.78
N PHE A 230 5.65 -0.37 -9.54
CA PHE A 230 5.43 -1.45 -10.50
C PHE A 230 4.04 -1.36 -11.11
N ALA A 231 3.95 -1.51 -12.43
CA ALA A 231 2.74 -1.90 -13.12
C ALA A 231 2.97 -3.28 -13.75
N ALA A 232 2.10 -4.23 -13.43
CA ALA A 232 2.22 -5.60 -13.88
C ALA A 232 0.88 -6.10 -14.44
N VAL A 233 0.90 -6.76 -15.57
CA VAL A 233 -0.28 -7.31 -16.24
C VAL A 233 -0.46 -8.77 -15.84
N ARG A 234 -1.71 -9.16 -15.53
CA ARG A 234 -2.08 -10.55 -15.32
C ARG A 234 -1.73 -11.38 -16.55
N ARG A 235 -0.91 -12.41 -16.35
CA ARG A 235 -0.64 -13.41 -17.37
C ARG A 235 -1.85 -14.35 -17.48
N ASP A 236 -2.45 -14.40 -18.66
CA ASP A 236 -3.48 -15.37 -18.96
C ASP A 236 -2.86 -16.77 -19.13
N ALA A 237 -3.61 -17.82 -18.77
CA ALA A 237 -3.13 -19.20 -18.82
C ALA A 237 -3.13 -19.75 -20.26
#